data_4797d9e451e55c4a6f769f3fa31f97c8
#
_entry.id   4797d9e451e55c4a6f769f3fa31f97c8
#
_cell.length_a   1.000
_cell.length_b   1.000
_cell.length_c   1.000
_cell.angle_alpha   90.00
_cell.angle_beta   90.00
_cell.angle_gamma   90.00
#
_symmetry.space_group_name_H-M   'P 1'
#
loop_
_entity.id
_entity.type
_entity.pdbx_description
1 polymer ?
#
loop_
_entity_poly.entity_id
_entity_poly.type
_entity_poly.pdbx_seq_one_letter_code
_entity_poly.pdbx_strand_id
1 'polypeptide(L)'
;MIIDKLENAHLYKNLGERISKSFDYLKQTNLKNLAPGKYEIDGENIFALVSEYKTKPESEGKLEAHKKYIDVQYVISGEELMGYSPLGNQQILEPYKEENDIEFFEGDKSFTKVSAGMFAIFFPEDVHMPGIAPGKSSSVKKLVIKVRTN
;
A
#
# COMPACT_ATOMS: atom_id res chain seq x y z
N MET A 1 -7.14 -6.64 5.36
CA MET A 1 -6.40 -6.58 4.06
C MET A 1 -7.26 -7.13 2.93
N ILE A 2 -7.21 -6.51 1.76
CA ILE A 2 -7.85 -6.97 0.51
C ILE A 2 -6.78 -6.96 -0.59
N ILE A 3 -6.74 -8.00 -1.43
CA ILE A 3 -5.86 -8.04 -2.61
C ILE A 3 -6.66 -8.54 -3.80
N ASP A 4 -6.66 -7.79 -4.93
CA ASP A 4 -7.35 -8.16 -6.16
C ASP A 4 -6.76 -7.42 -7.38
N LYS A 5 -7.27 -7.72 -8.56
CA LYS A 5 -6.96 -7.01 -9.80
C LYS A 5 -7.78 -5.72 -9.91
N LEU A 6 -7.21 -4.69 -10.55
CA LEU A 6 -7.91 -3.42 -10.73
C LEU A 6 -9.23 -3.54 -11.53
N GLU A 7 -9.35 -4.53 -12.40
CA GLU A 7 -10.60 -4.79 -13.13
C GLU A 7 -11.78 -5.11 -12.18
N ASN A 8 -11.48 -5.72 -11.02
CA ASN A 8 -12.45 -6.09 -9.99
C ASN A 8 -12.74 -4.95 -8.99
N ALA A 9 -12.14 -3.78 -9.13
CA ALA A 9 -12.32 -2.66 -8.19
C ALA A 9 -13.79 -2.24 -8.00
N HIS A 10 -14.65 -2.53 -8.98
CA HIS A 10 -16.09 -2.25 -8.89
C HIS A 10 -16.78 -3.00 -7.74
N LEU A 11 -16.25 -4.15 -7.30
CA LEU A 11 -16.77 -4.95 -6.19
C LEU A 11 -16.52 -4.28 -4.83
N TYR A 12 -15.59 -3.35 -4.76
CA TYR A 12 -15.11 -2.73 -3.51
C TYR A 12 -15.55 -1.26 -3.34
N LYS A 13 -16.37 -0.72 -4.26
CA LYS A 13 -16.83 0.68 -4.19
C LYS A 13 -17.65 0.98 -2.93
N ASN A 14 -18.33 -0.01 -2.36
CA ASN A 14 -19.15 0.13 -1.17
C ASN A 14 -18.34 0.17 0.14
N LEU A 15 -17.01 0.04 0.11
CA LEU A 15 -16.15 0.20 1.27
C LEU A 15 -16.06 1.65 1.77
N GLY A 16 -16.50 2.61 0.96
CA GLY A 16 -16.58 4.02 1.31
C GLY A 16 -16.34 4.93 0.10
N GLU A 17 -16.88 6.15 0.17
CA GLU A 17 -16.80 7.13 -0.92
C GLU A 17 -15.35 7.47 -1.30
N ARG A 18 -14.47 7.66 -0.30
CA ARG A 18 -13.05 7.99 -0.53
C ARG A 18 -12.28 6.83 -1.20
N ILE A 19 -12.61 5.57 -0.84
CA ILE A 19 -12.03 4.39 -1.50
C ILE A 19 -12.55 4.29 -2.94
N SER A 20 -13.84 4.57 -3.18
CA SER A 20 -14.39 4.63 -4.53
C SER A 20 -13.69 5.68 -5.39
N LYS A 21 -13.47 6.90 -4.88
CA LYS A 21 -12.70 7.97 -5.56
C LYS A 21 -11.27 7.53 -5.88
N SER A 22 -10.64 6.78 -4.98
CA SER A 22 -9.29 6.22 -5.22
C SER A 22 -9.26 5.28 -6.41
N PHE A 23 -10.24 4.40 -6.54
CA PHE A 23 -10.35 3.50 -7.70
C PHE A 23 -10.69 4.25 -8.99
N ASP A 24 -11.52 5.28 -8.93
CA ASP A 24 -11.80 6.13 -10.09
C ASP A 24 -10.53 6.85 -10.57
N TYR A 25 -9.70 7.36 -9.66
CA TYR A 25 -8.39 7.93 -9.98
C TYR A 25 -7.47 6.92 -10.65
N LEU A 26 -7.35 5.68 -10.12
CA LEU A 26 -6.54 4.62 -10.71
C LEU A 26 -6.97 4.26 -12.13
N LYS A 27 -8.28 4.31 -12.43
CA LYS A 27 -8.83 3.95 -13.76
C LYS A 27 -8.72 5.07 -14.78
N GLN A 28 -8.80 6.32 -14.34
CA GLN A 28 -8.85 7.49 -15.23
C GLN A 28 -7.47 8.08 -15.53
N THR A 29 -6.46 7.77 -14.71
CA THR A 29 -5.12 8.35 -14.81
C THR A 29 -4.20 7.49 -15.67
N ASN A 30 -3.38 8.12 -16.50
CA ASN A 30 -2.31 7.44 -17.23
C ASN A 30 -1.13 7.15 -16.28
N LEU A 31 -1.29 6.11 -15.45
CA LEU A 31 -0.37 5.77 -14.36
C LEU A 31 1.06 5.47 -14.84
N LYS A 32 1.23 4.92 -16.05
CA LYS A 32 2.54 4.58 -16.60
C LYS A 32 3.43 5.82 -16.78
N ASN A 33 2.82 6.97 -17.08
CA ASN A 33 3.51 8.23 -17.36
C ASN A 33 3.69 9.12 -16.11
N LEU A 34 3.12 8.74 -14.96
CA LEU A 34 3.33 9.51 -13.73
C LEU A 34 4.79 9.40 -13.28
N ALA A 35 5.43 10.54 -13.03
CA ALA A 35 6.74 10.57 -12.38
C ALA A 35 6.63 10.21 -10.88
N PRO A 36 7.70 9.73 -10.24
CA PRO A 36 7.73 9.63 -8.78
C PRO A 36 7.41 10.98 -8.11
N GLY A 37 6.55 10.96 -7.08
CA GLY A 37 6.12 12.16 -6.37
C GLY A 37 4.76 12.04 -5.71
N LYS A 38 4.30 13.15 -5.11
CA LYS A 38 2.98 13.27 -4.47
C LYS A 38 1.99 13.95 -5.42
N TYR A 39 0.80 13.39 -5.51
CA TYR A 39 -0.31 13.88 -6.32
C TYR A 39 -1.56 14.04 -5.46
N GLU A 40 -2.11 15.25 -5.43
CA GLU A 40 -3.33 15.55 -4.71
C GLU A 40 -4.55 15.02 -5.48
N ILE A 41 -5.49 14.38 -4.78
CA ILE A 41 -6.77 13.90 -5.33
C ILE A 41 -7.93 14.64 -4.65
N ASP A 42 -7.90 14.75 -3.32
CA ASP A 42 -8.87 15.48 -2.49
C ASP A 42 -8.15 16.05 -1.26
N GLY A 43 -7.24 16.99 -1.49
CA GLY A 43 -6.41 17.59 -0.43
C GLY A 43 -5.67 16.53 0.39
N GLU A 44 -5.76 16.67 1.72
CA GLU A 44 -5.21 15.70 2.64
C GLU A 44 -6.14 14.51 2.91
N ASN A 45 -7.38 14.53 2.41
CA ASN A 45 -8.28 13.40 2.58
C ASN A 45 -7.90 12.24 1.68
N ILE A 46 -7.42 12.55 0.45
CA ILE A 46 -6.99 11.54 -0.52
C ILE A 46 -5.82 12.10 -1.32
N PHE A 47 -4.67 11.44 -1.26
CA PHE A 47 -3.53 11.78 -2.11
C PHE A 47 -2.78 10.53 -2.52
N ALA A 48 -2.08 10.59 -3.65
CA ALA A 48 -1.31 9.49 -4.17
C ALA A 48 0.20 9.76 -4.05
N LEU A 49 0.95 8.72 -3.74
CA LEU A 49 2.41 8.70 -3.72
C LEU A 49 2.88 7.71 -4.78
N VAL A 50 3.59 8.18 -5.79
CA VAL A 50 4.22 7.34 -6.83
C VAL A 50 5.68 7.14 -6.48
N SER A 51 6.14 5.91 -6.51
CA SER A 51 7.53 5.55 -6.25
C SER A 51 8.04 4.51 -7.25
N GLU A 52 9.34 4.58 -7.53
CA GLU A 52 10.09 3.59 -8.28
C GLU A 52 11.26 3.12 -7.42
N TYR A 53 11.39 1.82 -7.22
CA TYR A 53 12.40 1.24 -6.35
C TYR A 53 12.75 -0.19 -6.79
N LYS A 54 13.80 -0.72 -6.20
CA LYS A 54 14.12 -2.15 -6.27
C LYS A 54 13.59 -2.87 -5.04
N THR A 55 12.96 -4.02 -5.26
CA THR A 55 12.54 -4.90 -4.16
C THR A 55 13.77 -5.36 -3.36
N LYS A 56 13.59 -5.55 -2.06
CA LYS A 56 14.63 -5.89 -1.09
C LYS A 56 14.39 -7.27 -0.46
N PRO A 57 15.43 -7.91 0.12
CA PRO A 57 15.23 -9.14 0.88
C PRO A 57 14.35 -8.91 2.11
N GLU A 58 13.68 -9.95 2.60
CA GLU A 58 12.82 -9.87 3.78
C GLU A 58 13.56 -9.31 5.01
N SER A 59 14.84 -9.66 5.17
CA SER A 59 15.67 -9.19 6.28
C SER A 59 15.84 -7.66 6.37
N GLU A 60 15.59 -6.95 5.28
CA GLU A 60 15.63 -5.48 5.22
C GLU A 60 14.21 -4.87 5.28
N GLY A 61 13.18 -5.70 5.31
CA GLY A 61 11.79 -5.28 5.44
C GLY A 61 11.45 -4.88 6.87
N LYS A 62 10.43 -4.02 7.01
CA LYS A 62 9.83 -3.68 8.30
C LYS A 62 8.32 -3.86 8.20
N LEU A 63 7.71 -4.43 9.21
CA LEU A 63 6.26 -4.41 9.38
C LEU A 63 5.85 -3.01 9.82
N GLU A 64 4.87 -2.43 9.14
CA GLU A 64 4.36 -1.08 9.42
C GLU A 64 2.84 -1.06 9.48
N ALA A 65 2.28 -0.10 10.23
CA ALA A 65 0.86 0.23 10.22
C ALA A 65 0.66 1.73 10.32
N HIS A 66 -0.54 2.17 9.92
CA HIS A 66 -0.95 3.57 9.88
C HIS A 66 -2.18 3.77 10.77
N LYS A 67 -2.35 4.94 11.38
CA LYS A 67 -3.51 5.24 12.23
C LYS A 67 -4.53 6.14 11.54
N LYS A 68 -4.04 7.06 10.68
CA LYS A 68 -4.86 8.11 10.05
C LYS A 68 -5.34 7.73 8.66
N TYR A 69 -4.60 6.84 7.96
CA TYR A 69 -4.85 6.53 6.56
C TYR A 69 -5.00 5.03 6.31
N ILE A 70 -5.90 4.72 5.38
CA ILE A 70 -5.97 3.44 4.69
C ILE A 70 -5.04 3.55 3.47
N ASP A 71 -4.24 2.52 3.22
CA ASP A 71 -3.40 2.43 2.03
C ASP A 71 -4.10 1.65 0.93
N VAL A 72 -4.30 2.28 -0.24
CA VAL A 72 -4.65 1.58 -1.47
C VAL A 72 -3.38 1.54 -2.33
N GLN A 73 -2.66 0.43 -2.28
CA GLN A 73 -1.39 0.23 -2.98
C GLN A 73 -1.65 -0.45 -4.33
N TYR A 74 -1.20 0.14 -5.43
CA TYR A 74 -1.36 -0.40 -6.78
C TYR A 74 0.00 -0.58 -7.46
N VAL A 75 0.28 -1.79 -7.95
CA VAL A 75 1.52 -2.08 -8.68
C VAL A 75 1.32 -1.71 -10.15
N ILE A 76 2.00 -0.67 -10.60
CA ILE A 76 1.96 -0.18 -11.99
C ILE A 76 2.81 -1.07 -12.90
N SER A 77 4.01 -1.45 -12.44
CA SER A 77 4.91 -2.37 -13.15
C SER A 77 5.79 -3.13 -12.16
N GLY A 78 6.24 -4.32 -12.57
CA GLY A 78 6.98 -5.23 -11.72
C GLY A 78 6.09 -6.08 -10.82
N GLU A 79 6.68 -6.64 -9.76
CA GLU A 79 6.00 -7.45 -8.76
C GLU A 79 6.78 -7.41 -7.43
N GLU A 80 6.07 -7.55 -6.33
CA GLU A 80 6.64 -7.66 -4.99
C GLU A 80 5.87 -8.63 -4.12
N LEU A 81 6.49 -9.09 -3.05
CA LEU A 81 5.79 -9.71 -1.92
C LEU A 81 5.39 -8.62 -0.94
N MET A 82 4.16 -8.69 -0.48
CA MET A 82 3.65 -7.89 0.63
C MET A 82 3.39 -8.81 1.81
N GLY A 83 4.11 -8.58 2.91
CA GLY A 83 3.86 -9.26 4.18
C GLY A 83 2.62 -8.70 4.85
N TYR A 84 1.91 -9.55 5.59
CA TYR A 84 0.70 -9.18 6.32
C TYR A 84 0.60 -9.90 7.65
N SER A 85 0.14 -9.18 8.65
CA SER A 85 -0.30 -9.70 9.95
C SER A 85 -1.41 -8.82 10.50
N PRO A 86 -2.50 -9.36 11.07
CA PRO A 86 -3.47 -8.53 11.78
C PRO A 86 -2.81 -7.90 13.01
N LEU A 87 -3.13 -6.63 13.30
CA LEU A 87 -2.63 -5.95 14.50
C LEU A 87 -3.09 -6.70 15.76
N GLY A 88 -2.15 -7.03 16.64
CA GLY A 88 -2.42 -7.81 17.84
C GLY A 88 -1.25 -7.77 18.82
N ASN A 89 -0.55 -8.88 18.97
CA ASN A 89 0.52 -9.04 19.96
C ASN A 89 1.94 -8.81 19.39
N GLN A 90 2.07 -8.10 18.26
CA GLN A 90 3.38 -7.76 17.70
C GLN A 90 4.15 -6.87 18.67
N GLN A 91 5.47 -7.05 18.72
CA GLN A 91 6.34 -6.15 19.43
C GLN A 91 6.47 -4.83 18.66
N ILE A 92 6.28 -3.69 19.34
CA ILE A 92 6.56 -2.39 18.76
C ILE A 92 8.07 -2.24 18.63
N LEU A 93 8.55 -2.07 17.42
CA LEU A 93 9.96 -1.84 17.09
C LEU A 93 10.30 -0.34 17.15
N GLU A 94 9.45 0.48 16.52
CA GLU A 94 9.53 1.94 16.59
C GLU A 94 8.12 2.48 16.89
N PRO A 95 7.95 3.34 17.92
CA PRO A 95 6.64 3.87 18.28
C PRO A 95 6.09 4.78 17.19
N TYR A 96 4.78 4.96 17.21
CA TYR A 96 4.05 5.77 16.24
C TYR A 96 4.64 7.19 16.10
N LYS A 97 4.91 7.56 14.86
CA LYS A 97 5.36 8.90 14.46
C LYS A 97 4.22 9.61 13.72
N GLU A 98 3.66 10.61 14.37
CA GLU A 98 2.47 11.31 13.89
C GLU A 98 2.71 12.05 12.56
N GLU A 99 3.90 12.62 12.38
CA GLU A 99 4.28 13.37 11.17
C GLU A 99 4.27 12.51 9.90
N ASN A 100 4.55 11.21 10.05
CA ASN A 100 4.60 10.26 8.92
C ASN A 100 3.43 9.28 8.93
N ASP A 101 2.57 9.33 9.97
CA ASP A 101 1.49 8.37 10.21
C ASP A 101 1.97 6.92 10.14
N ILE A 102 3.05 6.58 10.86
CA ILE A 102 3.66 5.25 10.77
C ILE A 102 4.10 4.74 12.15
N GLU A 103 3.88 3.46 12.38
CA GLU A 103 4.38 2.68 13.51
C GLU A 103 5.02 1.41 12.98
N PHE A 104 6.20 1.02 13.49
CA PHE A 104 6.89 -0.19 13.06
C PHE A 104 6.81 -1.30 14.08
N PHE A 105 6.71 -2.53 13.57
CA PHE A 105 6.51 -3.73 14.38
C PHE A 105 7.48 -4.84 14.01
N GLU A 106 7.68 -5.76 14.95
CA GLU A 106 8.32 -7.04 14.74
C GLU A 106 7.33 -8.16 15.10
N GLY A 107 7.25 -9.20 14.28
CA GLY A 107 6.36 -10.34 14.49
C GLY A 107 6.22 -11.23 13.27
N ASP A 108 5.41 -12.28 13.44
CA ASP A 108 5.08 -13.22 12.39
C ASP A 108 4.22 -12.55 11.31
N LYS A 109 4.38 -13.02 10.08
CA LYS A 109 3.67 -12.52 8.91
C LYS A 109 3.55 -13.59 7.83
N SER A 110 2.54 -13.44 7.00
CA SER A 110 2.38 -14.21 5.77
C SER A 110 2.65 -13.31 4.57
N PHE A 111 3.19 -13.86 3.49
CA PHE A 111 3.47 -13.11 2.28
C PHE A 111 2.50 -13.44 1.16
N THR A 112 2.07 -12.43 0.44
CA THR A 112 1.31 -12.57 -0.81
C THR A 112 2.02 -11.82 -1.92
N LYS A 113 2.12 -12.43 -3.10
CA LYS A 113 2.67 -11.79 -4.29
C LYS A 113 1.65 -10.86 -4.91
N VAL A 114 2.05 -9.61 -5.14
CA VAL A 114 1.26 -8.57 -5.81
C VAL A 114 2.01 -8.14 -7.06
N SER A 115 1.40 -8.34 -8.22
CA SER A 115 2.00 -8.09 -9.54
C SER A 115 1.34 -6.88 -10.22
N ALA A 116 1.95 -6.40 -11.30
CA ALA A 116 1.40 -5.31 -12.11
C ALA A 116 -0.07 -5.54 -12.46
N GLY A 117 -0.90 -4.50 -12.27
CA GLY A 117 -2.36 -4.53 -12.47
C GLY A 117 -3.16 -4.96 -11.25
N MET A 118 -2.48 -5.35 -10.16
CA MET A 118 -3.12 -5.69 -8.88
C MET A 118 -3.03 -4.54 -7.89
N PHE A 119 -3.99 -4.51 -6.96
CA PHE A 119 -3.96 -3.63 -5.80
C PHE A 119 -4.04 -4.41 -4.49
N ALA A 120 -3.56 -3.78 -3.43
CA ALA A 120 -3.77 -4.19 -2.05
C ALA A 120 -4.37 -3.03 -1.25
N ILE A 121 -5.35 -3.32 -0.37
CA ILE A 121 -5.89 -2.35 0.60
C ILE A 121 -5.46 -2.79 1.98
N PHE A 122 -4.81 -1.91 2.71
CA PHE A 122 -4.44 -2.08 4.12
C PHE A 122 -5.18 -1.06 4.96
N PHE A 123 -5.98 -1.56 5.90
CA PHE A 123 -6.67 -0.75 6.91
C PHE A 123 -5.73 -0.50 8.11
N PRO A 124 -6.08 0.42 9.04
CA PRO A 124 -5.21 0.71 10.20
C PRO A 124 -4.81 -0.50 11.05
N GLU A 125 -5.64 -1.54 11.10
CA GLU A 125 -5.35 -2.78 11.83
C GLU A 125 -4.64 -3.85 10.97
N ASP A 126 -4.23 -3.51 9.76
CA ASP A 126 -3.48 -4.38 8.86
C ASP A 126 -1.99 -4.01 8.91
N VAL A 127 -1.23 -4.70 9.76
CA VAL A 127 0.23 -4.56 9.79
C VAL A 127 0.80 -5.20 8.53
N HIS A 128 1.62 -4.44 7.77
CA HIS A 128 2.09 -4.91 6.47
C HIS A 128 3.56 -4.58 6.21
N MET A 129 4.19 -5.34 5.34
CA MET A 129 5.60 -5.20 4.96
C MET A 129 5.69 -5.19 3.42
N PRO A 130 5.71 -4.00 2.79
CA PRO A 130 5.79 -3.88 1.34
C PRO A 130 7.22 -3.97 0.81
N GLY A 131 7.35 -4.14 -0.51
CA GLY A 131 8.61 -3.99 -1.22
C GLY A 131 9.56 -5.17 -1.13
N ILE A 132 9.09 -6.37 -0.77
CA ILE A 132 9.92 -7.56 -0.61
C ILE A 132 10.07 -8.29 -1.95
N ALA A 133 11.28 -8.76 -2.23
CA ALA A 133 11.60 -9.47 -3.46
C ALA A 133 10.98 -10.89 -3.48
N PRO A 134 10.24 -11.27 -4.54
CA PRO A 134 9.72 -12.64 -4.68
C PRO A 134 10.80 -13.64 -5.16
N GLY A 135 12.04 -13.39 -4.80
CA GLY A 135 13.24 -14.13 -5.21
C GLY A 135 14.39 -13.16 -5.44
N LYS A 136 14.71 -12.86 -6.70
CA LYS A 136 15.73 -11.86 -7.03
C LYS A 136 15.13 -10.44 -6.97
N SER A 137 15.93 -9.47 -6.50
CA SER A 137 15.56 -8.06 -6.53
C SER A 137 15.23 -7.59 -7.95
N SER A 138 14.11 -6.91 -8.11
CA SER A 138 13.62 -6.39 -9.39
C SER A 138 13.04 -4.98 -9.20
N SER A 139 12.95 -4.23 -10.31
CA SER A 139 12.36 -2.89 -10.28
C SER A 139 10.85 -2.96 -10.19
N VAL A 140 10.29 -2.13 -9.32
CA VAL A 140 8.84 -1.94 -9.15
C VAL A 140 8.53 -0.46 -9.28
N LYS A 141 7.45 -0.15 -10.00
CA LYS A 141 6.77 1.13 -9.95
C LYS A 141 5.43 0.93 -9.27
N LYS A 142 5.21 1.66 -8.19
CA LYS A 142 4.02 1.54 -7.35
C LYS A 142 3.40 2.89 -7.08
N LEU A 143 2.09 2.90 -6.96
CA LEU A 143 1.31 4.03 -6.50
C LEU A 143 0.58 3.62 -5.21
N VAL A 144 0.72 4.43 -4.16
CA VAL A 144 0.00 4.27 -2.89
C VAL A 144 -0.94 5.44 -2.74
N ILE A 145 -2.25 5.19 -2.70
CA ILE A 145 -3.23 6.23 -2.37
C ILE A 145 -3.48 6.16 -0.87
N LYS A 146 -3.15 7.24 -0.20
CA LYS A 146 -3.48 7.47 1.21
C LYS A 146 -4.90 7.99 1.30
N VAL A 147 -5.77 7.22 1.94
CA VAL A 147 -7.19 7.51 2.12
C VAL A 147 -7.44 7.75 3.60
N ARG A 148 -7.72 9.01 3.98
CA ARG A 148 -7.93 9.39 5.38
C ARG A 148 -9.13 8.67 5.96
N THR A 149 -8.95 8.05 7.12
CA THR A 149 -10.03 7.57 7.99
C THR A 149 -10.82 8.77 8.53
N ASN A 150 -12.00 8.56 9.02
CA ASN A 150 -12.82 9.65 9.55
C ASN A 150 -12.29 10.15 10.89
#